data_6e1cdc11c166f2e27456dc3fbae5e024
#
_entry.id   6e1cdc11c166f2e27456dc3fbae5e024
#
_cell.length_a   1.000
_cell.length_b   1.000
_cell.length_c   1.000
_cell.angle_alpha   90.00
_cell.angle_beta   90.00
_cell.angle_gamma   90.00
#
_symmetry.space_group_name_H-M   'P 1'
#
loop_
_entity.id
_entity.type
_entity.pdbx_description
1 polymer ?
#
loop_
_entity_poly.entity_id
_entity_poly.type
_entity_poly.pdbx_seq_one_letter_code
_entity_poly.pdbx_strand_id
1 'polypeptide(L)'
;MSTADTTAAAAIDDPNVSSTKRITSVRRTAWDEPTGARLAMRYGLLVVITLLVLFPVYTTVLGAFTPSNRVLENRLLPGELTFDVVRNAWTEGRLGRYLANSAVVALVVTLFQLVTSMLSGYAFAHLRFPARNGVFYLFLATLLVPFEATVVVNLDTVQWLGDESSIFGGLNSLQGLAMPFLATAVGTFLVRQALLDLPRDLIDASRLDGLGHLGFIRRVAMPLVRPTLGALALFSFLSTWNQYLWPRLVIS
;
A
#
# COMPACT_ATOMS: atom_id res chain seq x y z
N MET A 1 11.15 65.37 53.82
CA MET A 1 12.29 64.46 54.05
C MET A 1 11.74 63.14 54.46
N SER A 2 11.83 62.18 53.56
CA SER A 2 11.89 60.75 53.67
C SER A 2 10.92 59.98 54.57
N THR A 3 9.86 59.49 53.97
CA THR A 3 9.08 58.32 54.40
C THR A 3 8.69 57.50 53.15
N ALA A 4 9.64 56.79 52.65
CA ALA A 4 9.42 55.81 51.59
C ALA A 4 10.44 54.73 51.85
N ASP A 5 10.08 53.74 52.63
CA ASP A 5 10.71 52.40 52.62
C ASP A 5 10.15 51.51 53.75
N THR A 6 8.93 51.07 53.63
CA THR A 6 8.43 49.97 54.51
C THR A 6 7.15 49.35 53.95
N THR A 7 7.15 48.99 52.68
CA THR A 7 5.98 48.27 52.12
C THR A 7 6.34 47.24 51.06
N ALA A 8 7.52 46.63 51.20
CA ALA A 8 7.97 45.61 50.23
C ALA A 8 8.41 44.28 50.89
N ALA A 9 7.89 43.95 52.08
CA ALA A 9 8.31 42.71 52.77
C ALA A 9 7.15 41.85 53.33
N ALA A 10 5.95 41.93 52.75
CA ALA A 10 4.81 41.19 53.29
C ALA A 10 3.94 40.52 52.18
N ALA A 11 4.56 39.93 51.18
CA ALA A 11 3.81 39.23 50.17
C ALA A 11 4.57 38.00 49.61
N ILE A 12 5.16 37.18 50.45
CA ILE A 12 5.70 35.88 50.04
C ILE A 12 5.49 34.90 51.21
N ASP A 13 4.24 34.63 51.52
CA ASP A 13 3.93 33.42 52.28
C ASP A 13 2.50 32.98 51.89
N ASP A 14 2.36 32.55 50.64
CA ASP A 14 1.18 31.83 50.17
C ASP A 14 1.44 30.34 50.38
N PRO A 15 0.83 29.72 51.40
CA PRO A 15 1.03 28.29 51.69
C PRO A 15 0.49 27.39 50.61
N ASN A 16 -0.07 27.95 49.53
CA ASN A 16 -0.68 27.19 48.43
C ASN A 16 0.25 27.03 47.21
N VAL A 17 1.45 27.61 47.22
CA VAL A 17 2.42 27.48 46.10
C VAL A 17 3.39 26.31 46.29
N SER A 18 3.39 25.58 47.40
CA SER A 18 4.28 24.47 47.68
C SER A 18 3.74 23.10 47.24
N SER A 19 2.65 23.01 46.48
CA SER A 19 2.31 21.76 45.79
C SER A 19 2.93 21.74 44.38
N THR A 20 4.25 21.80 44.32
CA THR A 20 4.96 21.22 43.18
C THR A 20 4.46 19.77 43.08
N LYS A 21 3.47 19.53 42.20
CA LYS A 21 3.06 18.18 41.81
C LYS A 21 4.33 17.43 41.47
N ARG A 22 4.81 16.62 42.42
CA ARG A 22 5.76 15.57 42.10
C ARG A 22 5.13 14.88 40.89
N ILE A 23 5.74 15.06 39.72
CA ILE A 23 5.50 14.21 38.56
C ILE A 23 5.75 12.81 39.13
N THR A 24 4.68 12.15 39.50
CA THR A 24 4.70 10.77 39.93
C THR A 24 5.37 10.05 38.79
N SER A 25 6.61 9.64 39.02
CA SER A 25 7.32 8.72 38.14
C SER A 25 6.28 7.66 37.76
N VAL A 26 5.92 7.63 36.49
CA VAL A 26 5.05 6.58 35.94
C VAL A 26 5.64 5.28 36.47
N ARG A 27 5.00 4.67 37.45
CA ARG A 27 5.40 3.36 37.95
C ARG A 27 5.33 2.48 36.71
N ARG A 28 6.47 2.17 36.12
CA ARG A 28 6.58 1.09 35.16
C ARG A 28 6.00 -0.11 35.87
N THR A 29 4.81 -0.51 35.46
CA THR A 29 4.14 -1.67 36.03
C THR A 29 5.01 -2.88 35.73
N ALA A 30 5.03 -3.86 36.62
CA ALA A 30 5.81 -5.10 36.47
C ALA A 30 5.53 -5.89 35.18
N TRP A 31 4.62 -5.40 34.36
CA TRP A 31 4.27 -5.89 33.02
C TRP A 31 5.27 -5.42 31.95
N ASP A 32 6.06 -4.35 32.20
CA ASP A 32 6.92 -3.70 31.21
C ASP A 32 8.33 -4.30 31.13
N GLU A 33 8.72 -5.08 32.13
CA GLU A 33 10.01 -5.79 32.11
C GLU A 33 9.76 -7.30 32.02
N PRO A 34 9.90 -7.89 30.83
CA PRO A 34 9.77 -9.33 30.70
C PRO A 34 10.91 -10.01 31.47
N THR A 35 10.55 -10.87 32.43
CA THR A 35 11.52 -11.75 33.09
C THR A 35 12.34 -12.52 32.04
N GLY A 36 13.63 -12.79 32.29
CA GLY A 36 14.52 -13.44 31.32
C GLY A 36 13.91 -14.68 30.63
N ALA A 37 13.14 -15.49 31.39
CA ALA A 37 12.43 -16.66 30.85
C ALA A 37 11.33 -16.27 29.83
N ARG A 38 10.55 -15.23 30.10
CA ARG A 38 9.52 -14.74 29.14
C ARG A 38 10.16 -14.13 27.89
N LEU A 39 11.31 -13.48 28.06
CA LEU A 39 12.08 -12.92 26.96
C LEU A 39 12.63 -14.05 26.08
N ALA A 40 13.25 -15.07 26.68
CA ALA A 40 13.75 -16.25 25.96
C ALA A 40 12.62 -16.99 25.21
N MET A 41 11.45 -17.15 25.83
CA MET A 41 10.29 -17.77 25.19
C MET A 41 9.78 -16.93 24.00
N ARG A 42 9.72 -15.59 24.12
CA ARG A 42 9.32 -14.69 23.02
C ARG A 42 10.30 -14.79 21.84
N TYR A 43 11.61 -14.73 22.11
CA TYR A 43 12.61 -14.88 21.06
C TYR A 43 12.61 -16.28 20.45
N GLY A 44 12.43 -17.32 21.25
CA GLY A 44 12.30 -18.70 20.78
C GLY A 44 11.11 -18.84 19.83
N LEU A 45 9.94 -18.30 20.21
CA LEU A 45 8.76 -18.30 19.37
C LEU A 45 8.98 -17.50 18.06
N LEU A 46 9.60 -16.32 18.15
CA LEU A 46 9.90 -15.51 16.97
C LEU A 46 10.86 -16.26 16.02
N VAL A 47 11.89 -16.91 16.53
CA VAL A 47 12.81 -17.72 15.71
C VAL A 47 12.06 -18.85 15.01
N VAL A 48 11.21 -19.59 15.73
CA VAL A 48 10.42 -20.69 15.14
C VAL A 48 9.49 -20.16 14.04
N ILE A 49 8.76 -19.07 14.29
CA ILE A 49 7.89 -18.44 13.29
C ILE A 49 8.72 -17.97 12.09
N THR A 50 9.87 -17.33 12.33
CA THR A 50 10.75 -16.86 11.26
C THR A 50 11.25 -18.02 10.39
N LEU A 51 11.71 -19.11 11.00
CA LEU A 51 12.14 -20.30 10.27
C LEU A 51 10.99 -20.91 9.43
N LEU A 52 9.79 -20.98 10.02
CA LEU A 52 8.61 -21.50 9.32
C LEU A 52 8.22 -20.63 8.11
N VAL A 53 8.27 -19.30 8.26
CA VAL A 53 7.97 -18.36 7.15
C VAL A 53 9.09 -18.36 6.09
N LEU A 54 10.34 -18.50 6.49
CA LEU A 54 11.47 -18.53 5.56
C LEU A 54 11.63 -19.90 4.86
N PHE A 55 11.05 -20.96 5.39
CA PHE A 55 11.19 -22.31 4.83
C PHE A 55 10.75 -22.42 3.35
N PRO A 56 9.58 -21.91 2.92
CA PRO A 56 9.19 -21.92 1.51
C PRO A 56 10.15 -21.11 0.63
N VAL A 57 10.65 -19.98 1.14
CA VAL A 57 11.64 -19.15 0.42
C VAL A 57 12.95 -19.92 0.25
N TYR A 58 13.43 -20.56 1.32
CA TYR A 58 14.62 -21.38 1.30
C TYR A 58 14.50 -22.52 0.27
N THR A 59 13.39 -23.27 0.29
CA THR A 59 13.18 -24.38 -0.66
C THR A 59 13.07 -23.90 -2.11
N THR A 60 12.47 -22.75 -2.35
CA THR A 60 12.39 -22.15 -3.69
C THR A 60 13.77 -21.74 -4.20
N VAL A 61 14.56 -21.07 -3.36
CA VAL A 61 15.93 -20.67 -3.71
C VAL A 61 16.80 -21.90 -3.95
N LEU A 62 16.72 -22.89 -3.06
CA LEU A 62 17.47 -24.14 -3.21
C LEU A 62 17.09 -24.85 -4.52
N GLY A 63 15.79 -24.94 -4.85
CA GLY A 63 15.31 -25.54 -6.09
C GLY A 63 15.82 -24.84 -7.35
N ALA A 64 15.97 -23.49 -7.31
CA ALA A 64 16.50 -22.74 -8.44
C ALA A 64 17.97 -23.08 -8.78
N PHE A 65 18.73 -23.57 -7.80
CA PHE A 65 20.13 -23.96 -7.96
C PHE A 65 20.33 -25.48 -7.94
N THR A 66 19.26 -26.27 -7.90
CA THR A 66 19.35 -27.74 -7.92
C THR A 66 19.16 -28.25 -9.34
N PRO A 67 20.00 -29.19 -9.83
CA PRO A 67 19.83 -29.80 -11.16
C PRO A 67 18.42 -30.37 -11.35
N SER A 68 17.82 -30.14 -12.53
CA SER A 68 16.42 -30.51 -12.83
C SER A 68 16.09 -31.98 -12.64
N ASN A 69 17.06 -32.88 -12.83
CA ASN A 69 16.92 -34.33 -12.59
C ASN A 69 16.84 -34.70 -11.11
N ARG A 70 17.21 -33.81 -10.20
CA ARG A 70 17.20 -34.02 -8.73
C ARG A 70 16.17 -33.17 -7.97
N VAL A 71 15.48 -32.27 -8.63
CA VAL A 71 14.47 -31.38 -7.97
C VAL A 71 13.38 -32.20 -7.28
N LEU A 72 13.02 -33.37 -7.84
CA LEU A 72 12.00 -34.26 -7.27
C LEU A 72 12.48 -35.11 -6.09
N GLU A 73 13.80 -35.14 -5.80
CA GLU A 73 14.34 -35.92 -4.68
C GLU A 73 14.06 -35.29 -3.30
N ASN A 74 13.35 -34.15 -3.25
CA ASN A 74 12.91 -33.43 -2.02
C ASN A 74 14.03 -33.27 -0.95
N ARG A 75 15.25 -33.02 -1.37
CA ARG A 75 16.37 -32.83 -0.43
C ARG A 75 16.28 -31.45 0.18
N LEU A 76 16.19 -31.39 1.52
CA LEU A 76 16.21 -30.15 2.29
C LEU A 76 17.62 -29.56 2.46
N LEU A 77 18.65 -30.30 2.12
CA LEU A 77 20.04 -29.88 2.20
C LEU A 77 20.60 -29.63 0.81
N PRO A 78 21.41 -28.57 0.65
CA PRO A 78 22.06 -28.31 -0.63
C PRO A 78 22.97 -29.49 -1.01
N GLY A 79 22.77 -30.01 -2.22
CA GLY A 79 23.66 -30.99 -2.83
C GLY A 79 24.57 -30.31 -3.86
N GLU A 80 24.69 -30.87 -5.05
CA GLU A 80 25.35 -30.21 -6.16
C GLU A 80 24.56 -28.97 -6.57
N LEU A 81 25.20 -27.80 -6.55
CA LEU A 81 24.61 -26.55 -6.99
C LEU A 81 24.97 -26.30 -8.44
N THR A 82 23.98 -25.93 -9.25
CA THR A 82 24.15 -25.55 -10.65
C THR A 82 23.44 -24.26 -10.98
N PHE A 83 23.98 -23.51 -11.92
CA PHE A 83 23.32 -22.34 -12.49
C PHE A 83 22.55 -22.67 -13.78
N ASP A 84 22.56 -23.92 -14.24
CA ASP A 84 21.96 -24.32 -15.51
C ASP A 84 20.45 -24.09 -15.53
N VAL A 85 19.76 -24.33 -14.41
CA VAL A 85 18.31 -24.11 -14.29
C VAL A 85 17.98 -22.62 -14.51
N VAL A 86 18.71 -21.72 -13.85
CA VAL A 86 18.52 -20.26 -14.01
C VAL A 86 18.90 -19.83 -15.43
N ARG A 87 20.00 -20.35 -15.97
CA ARG A 87 20.46 -20.06 -17.34
C ARG A 87 19.43 -20.51 -18.37
N ASN A 88 18.93 -21.74 -18.27
CA ASN A 88 17.93 -22.28 -19.19
C ASN A 88 16.60 -21.52 -19.09
N ALA A 89 16.17 -21.17 -17.86
CA ALA A 89 14.99 -20.31 -17.67
C ALA A 89 15.17 -18.95 -18.36
N TRP A 90 16.38 -18.38 -18.32
CA TRP A 90 16.66 -17.09 -18.94
C TRP A 90 16.73 -17.17 -20.47
N THR A 91 17.40 -18.18 -21.02
CA THR A 91 17.63 -18.33 -22.47
C THR A 91 16.46 -19.00 -23.16
N GLU A 92 16.13 -20.23 -22.80
CA GLU A 92 15.07 -21.03 -23.42
C GLU A 92 13.67 -20.65 -22.91
N GLY A 93 13.54 -20.44 -21.60
CA GLY A 93 12.29 -20.02 -20.94
C GLY A 93 11.91 -18.57 -21.17
N ARG A 94 12.75 -17.75 -21.81
CA ARG A 94 12.52 -16.31 -22.07
C ARG A 94 12.13 -15.52 -20.81
N LEU A 95 12.65 -15.93 -19.65
CA LEU A 95 12.31 -15.35 -18.35
C LEU A 95 12.43 -13.82 -18.34
N GLY A 96 13.49 -13.27 -18.96
CA GLY A 96 13.69 -11.82 -19.06
C GLY A 96 12.53 -11.10 -19.77
N ARG A 97 11.95 -11.68 -20.80
CA ARG A 97 10.80 -11.13 -21.52
C ARG A 97 9.54 -11.14 -20.63
N TYR A 98 9.29 -12.23 -19.93
CA TYR A 98 8.12 -12.33 -19.05
C TYR A 98 8.23 -11.38 -17.86
N LEU A 99 9.42 -11.25 -17.26
CA LEU A 99 9.66 -10.27 -16.20
C LEU A 99 9.44 -8.82 -16.69
N ALA A 100 9.94 -8.50 -17.89
CA ALA A 100 9.72 -7.17 -18.49
C ALA A 100 8.23 -6.90 -18.74
N ASN A 101 7.49 -7.87 -19.30
CA ASN A 101 6.06 -7.74 -19.51
C ASN A 101 5.30 -7.54 -18.18
N SER A 102 5.62 -8.33 -17.15
CA SER A 102 5.04 -8.17 -15.81
C SER A 102 5.33 -6.80 -15.22
N ALA A 103 6.58 -6.31 -15.37
CA ALA A 103 6.97 -4.98 -14.90
C ALA A 103 6.18 -3.88 -15.63
N VAL A 104 6.06 -3.96 -16.95
CA VAL A 104 5.30 -2.98 -17.75
C VAL A 104 3.84 -2.95 -17.34
N VAL A 105 3.18 -4.12 -17.26
CA VAL A 105 1.78 -4.20 -16.85
C VAL A 105 1.59 -3.67 -15.44
N ALA A 106 2.43 -4.08 -14.48
CA ALA A 106 2.34 -3.62 -13.10
C ALA A 106 2.55 -2.10 -12.98
N LEU A 107 3.50 -1.53 -13.71
CA LEU A 107 3.74 -0.08 -13.73
C LEU A 107 2.57 0.69 -14.37
N VAL A 108 2.03 0.21 -15.49
CA VAL A 108 0.88 0.83 -16.17
C VAL A 108 -0.33 0.81 -15.23
N VAL A 109 -0.69 -0.34 -14.69
CA VAL A 109 -1.82 -0.47 -13.76
C VAL A 109 -1.63 0.45 -12.55
N THR A 110 -0.44 0.44 -11.94
CA THR A 110 -0.14 1.30 -10.77
C THR A 110 -0.34 2.78 -11.10
N LEU A 111 0.21 3.24 -12.24
CA LEU A 111 0.08 4.64 -12.65
C LEU A 111 -1.40 5.03 -12.85
N PHE A 112 -2.17 4.20 -13.56
CA PHE A 112 -3.58 4.45 -13.79
C PHE A 112 -4.38 4.43 -12.48
N GLN A 113 -4.09 3.47 -11.57
CA GLN A 113 -4.73 3.43 -10.26
C GLN A 113 -4.41 4.67 -9.41
N LEU A 114 -3.19 5.19 -9.44
CA LEU A 114 -2.83 6.43 -8.74
C LEU A 114 -3.61 7.63 -9.30
N VAL A 115 -3.67 7.76 -10.63
CA VAL A 115 -4.38 8.86 -11.29
C VAL A 115 -5.89 8.78 -11.03
N THR A 116 -6.48 7.62 -11.28
CA THR A 116 -7.93 7.40 -11.08
C THR A 116 -8.33 7.58 -9.61
N SER A 117 -7.53 7.04 -8.68
CA SER A 117 -7.76 7.19 -7.23
C SER A 117 -7.62 8.63 -6.76
N MET A 118 -6.65 9.38 -7.30
CA MET A 118 -6.49 10.80 -6.96
C MET A 118 -7.67 11.64 -7.44
N LEU A 119 -8.12 11.42 -8.67
CA LEU A 119 -9.24 12.15 -9.25
C LEU A 119 -10.58 11.79 -8.58
N SER A 120 -10.86 10.50 -8.42
CA SER A 120 -12.08 10.02 -7.78
C SER A 120 -12.11 10.34 -6.28
N GLY A 121 -11.00 10.13 -5.57
CA GLY A 121 -10.85 10.50 -4.17
C GLY A 121 -11.07 11.98 -3.94
N TYR A 122 -10.52 12.84 -4.81
CA TYR A 122 -10.78 14.28 -4.79
C TYR A 122 -12.25 14.62 -5.05
N ALA A 123 -12.86 14.00 -6.05
CA ALA A 123 -14.27 14.22 -6.35
C ALA A 123 -15.17 13.87 -5.16
N PHE A 124 -14.95 12.72 -4.53
CA PHE A 124 -15.70 12.28 -3.36
C PHE A 124 -15.36 13.05 -2.07
N ALA A 125 -14.19 13.66 -1.96
CA ALA A 125 -13.81 14.47 -0.80
C ALA A 125 -14.37 15.92 -0.89
N HIS A 126 -14.17 16.59 -2.02
CA HIS A 126 -14.33 18.05 -2.13
C HIS A 126 -15.43 18.50 -3.08
N LEU A 127 -15.82 17.72 -4.09
CA LEU A 127 -16.88 18.14 -5.00
C LEU A 127 -18.28 17.92 -4.40
N ARG A 128 -19.20 18.79 -4.75
CA ARG A 128 -20.61 18.69 -4.37
C ARG A 128 -21.43 18.22 -5.56
N PHE A 129 -21.98 17.02 -5.47
CA PHE A 129 -22.89 16.48 -6.46
C PHE A 129 -23.98 15.63 -5.77
N PRO A 130 -25.16 15.47 -6.42
CA PRO A 130 -26.25 14.72 -5.83
C PRO A 130 -25.85 13.28 -5.55
N ALA A 131 -26.37 12.71 -4.47
CA ALA A 131 -26.14 11.34 -4.05
C ALA A 131 -24.65 10.93 -3.82
N ARG A 132 -23.72 11.90 -3.67
CA ARG A 132 -22.27 11.67 -3.53
C ARG A 132 -21.92 10.53 -2.57
N ASN A 133 -22.51 10.53 -1.37
CA ASN A 133 -22.23 9.52 -0.37
C ASN A 133 -22.81 8.15 -0.77
N GLY A 134 -24.01 8.12 -1.35
CA GLY A 134 -24.61 6.88 -1.86
C GLY A 134 -23.78 6.24 -2.97
N VAL A 135 -23.33 7.05 -3.94
CA VAL A 135 -22.44 6.59 -5.03
C VAL A 135 -21.11 6.10 -4.46
N PHE A 136 -20.55 6.81 -3.46
CA PHE A 136 -19.31 6.37 -2.82
C PHE A 136 -19.47 5.03 -2.10
N TYR A 137 -20.55 4.81 -1.34
CA TYR A 137 -20.80 3.52 -0.69
C TYR A 137 -21.07 2.41 -1.69
N LEU A 138 -21.79 2.69 -2.79
CA LEU A 138 -21.99 1.73 -3.87
C LEU A 138 -20.63 1.35 -4.49
N PHE A 139 -19.76 2.32 -4.69
CA PHE A 139 -18.41 2.07 -5.21
C PHE A 139 -17.59 1.21 -4.24
N LEU A 140 -17.68 1.45 -2.92
CA LEU A 140 -17.05 0.60 -1.92
C LEU A 140 -17.65 -0.82 -1.88
N ALA A 141 -18.96 -0.95 -2.15
CA ALA A 141 -19.61 -2.26 -2.18
C ALA A 141 -19.02 -3.19 -3.25
N THR A 142 -18.42 -2.63 -4.33
CA THR A 142 -17.72 -3.43 -5.34
C THR A 142 -16.54 -4.20 -4.77
N LEU A 143 -15.95 -3.77 -3.64
CA LEU A 143 -14.87 -4.51 -2.96
C LEU A 143 -15.33 -5.84 -2.37
N LEU A 144 -16.64 -6.01 -2.14
CA LEU A 144 -17.21 -7.25 -1.61
C LEU A 144 -17.38 -8.31 -2.71
N VAL A 145 -17.27 -7.91 -3.98
CA VAL A 145 -17.38 -8.84 -5.12
C VAL A 145 -15.98 -9.43 -5.36
N PRO A 146 -15.78 -10.74 -5.15
CA PRO A 146 -14.49 -11.36 -5.42
C PRO A 146 -14.19 -11.33 -6.92
N PHE A 147 -12.92 -11.09 -7.26
CA PHE A 147 -12.48 -11.02 -8.68
C PHE A 147 -12.80 -12.31 -9.43
N GLU A 148 -12.68 -13.45 -8.77
CA GLU A 148 -12.94 -14.78 -9.34
C GLU A 148 -14.38 -14.94 -9.82
N ALA A 149 -15.33 -14.27 -9.18
CA ALA A 149 -16.75 -14.29 -9.60
C ALA A 149 -16.99 -13.47 -10.87
N THR A 150 -16.13 -12.50 -11.16
CA THR A 150 -16.28 -11.61 -12.33
C THR A 150 -15.35 -11.97 -13.48
N VAL A 151 -14.49 -12.97 -13.30
CA VAL A 151 -13.40 -13.29 -14.25
C VAL A 151 -13.92 -13.62 -15.66
N VAL A 152 -15.01 -14.38 -15.76
CA VAL A 152 -15.59 -14.77 -17.05
C VAL A 152 -16.16 -13.54 -17.80
N VAL A 153 -16.91 -12.70 -17.08
CA VAL A 153 -17.46 -11.45 -17.64
C VAL A 153 -16.36 -10.49 -18.06
N ASN A 154 -15.28 -10.42 -17.28
CA ASN A 154 -14.11 -9.61 -17.62
C ASN A 154 -13.41 -10.13 -18.89
N LEU A 155 -13.33 -11.46 -19.07
CA LEU A 155 -12.76 -12.06 -20.28
C LEU A 155 -13.61 -11.69 -21.52
N ASP A 156 -14.92 -11.90 -21.45
CA ASP A 156 -15.83 -11.54 -22.54
C ASP A 156 -15.75 -10.05 -22.86
N THR A 157 -15.67 -9.21 -21.83
CA THR A 157 -15.54 -7.75 -21.98
C THR A 157 -14.24 -7.37 -22.69
N VAL A 158 -13.11 -7.96 -22.27
CA VAL A 158 -11.80 -7.69 -22.88
C VAL A 158 -11.75 -8.18 -24.32
N GLN A 159 -12.35 -9.34 -24.62
CA GLN A 159 -12.44 -9.85 -25.98
C GLN A 159 -13.28 -8.91 -26.84
N TRP A 160 -14.49 -8.57 -26.43
CA TRP A 160 -15.38 -7.67 -27.15
C TRP A 160 -14.73 -6.30 -27.43
N LEU A 161 -14.05 -5.70 -26.43
CA LEU A 161 -13.34 -4.44 -26.61
C LEU A 161 -12.17 -4.54 -27.58
N GLY A 162 -11.49 -5.68 -27.63
CA GLY A 162 -10.43 -5.95 -28.60
C GLY A 162 -10.95 -6.12 -30.01
N ASP A 163 -12.12 -6.73 -30.18
CA ASP A 163 -12.76 -6.90 -31.48
C ASP A 163 -13.27 -5.54 -32.04
N GLU A 164 -13.80 -4.67 -31.14
CA GLU A 164 -14.31 -3.34 -31.52
C GLU A 164 -13.20 -2.31 -31.74
N SER A 165 -12.05 -2.44 -31.05
CA SER A 165 -10.95 -1.48 -31.14
C SER A 165 -9.59 -2.08 -30.79
N SER A 166 -8.63 -1.93 -31.70
CA SER A 166 -7.24 -2.32 -31.48
C SER A 166 -6.54 -1.54 -30.35
N ILE A 167 -7.09 -0.38 -29.94
CA ILE A 167 -6.55 0.43 -28.85
C ILE A 167 -6.67 -0.31 -27.51
N PHE A 168 -7.75 -1.07 -27.33
CA PHE A 168 -7.98 -1.83 -26.09
C PHE A 168 -7.32 -3.21 -26.06
N GLY A 169 -6.81 -3.66 -27.18
CA GLY A 169 -5.89 -4.79 -27.33
C GLY A 169 -6.49 -6.19 -27.29
N GLY A 170 -7.59 -6.44 -26.64
CA GLY A 170 -8.22 -7.76 -26.55
C GLY A 170 -7.39 -8.84 -25.85
N LEU A 171 -7.68 -10.10 -26.13
CA LEU A 171 -6.93 -11.25 -25.64
C LEU A 171 -5.51 -11.27 -26.25
N ASN A 172 -4.57 -11.94 -25.59
CA ASN A 172 -3.16 -12.03 -25.98
C ASN A 172 -2.43 -10.68 -26.08
N SER A 173 -2.90 -9.65 -25.30
CA SER A 173 -2.30 -8.32 -25.30
C SER A 173 -1.98 -7.83 -23.89
N LEU A 174 -1.00 -6.91 -23.78
CA LEU A 174 -0.67 -6.26 -22.51
C LEU A 174 -1.80 -5.33 -22.04
N GLN A 175 -2.56 -4.75 -22.99
CA GLN A 175 -3.74 -3.94 -22.70
C GLN A 175 -4.84 -4.77 -22.05
N GLY A 176 -5.15 -5.95 -22.60
CA GLY A 176 -6.11 -6.87 -22.01
C GLY A 176 -5.74 -7.33 -20.61
N LEU A 177 -4.42 -7.45 -20.34
CA LEU A 177 -3.93 -7.74 -18.99
C LEU A 177 -4.16 -6.58 -18.01
N ALA A 178 -4.00 -5.34 -18.45
CA ALA A 178 -4.09 -4.17 -17.58
C ALA A 178 -5.53 -3.69 -17.33
N MET A 179 -6.39 -3.82 -18.33
CA MET A 179 -7.69 -3.16 -18.41
C MET A 179 -8.61 -3.32 -17.19
N PRO A 180 -8.85 -4.53 -16.67
CA PRO A 180 -9.75 -4.71 -15.53
C PRO A 180 -9.25 -4.05 -14.24
N PHE A 181 -7.97 -3.70 -14.19
CA PHE A 181 -7.30 -3.21 -12.98
C PHE A 181 -6.94 -1.72 -13.01
N LEU A 182 -7.33 -0.96 -14.05
CA LEU A 182 -6.95 0.45 -14.20
C LEU A 182 -7.56 1.38 -13.14
N ALA A 183 -8.59 0.94 -12.42
CA ALA A 183 -9.21 1.67 -11.32
C ALA A 183 -9.37 0.76 -10.10
N THR A 184 -9.32 1.34 -8.90
CA THR A 184 -9.49 0.60 -7.66
C THR A 184 -10.31 1.37 -6.64
N ALA A 185 -11.28 0.70 -6.03
CA ALA A 185 -12.08 1.30 -4.97
C ALA A 185 -11.27 1.49 -3.68
N VAL A 186 -10.30 0.60 -3.40
CA VAL A 186 -9.36 0.75 -2.27
C VAL A 186 -8.57 2.05 -2.40
N GLY A 187 -8.01 2.31 -3.58
CA GLY A 187 -7.24 3.52 -3.84
C GLY A 187 -8.09 4.79 -3.71
N THR A 188 -9.31 4.79 -4.27
CA THR A 188 -10.25 5.89 -4.13
C THR A 188 -10.59 6.16 -2.66
N PHE A 189 -10.83 5.11 -1.87
CA PHE A 189 -11.10 5.21 -0.45
C PHE A 189 -9.91 5.82 0.31
N LEU A 190 -8.71 5.27 0.15
CA LEU A 190 -7.50 5.73 0.83
C LEU A 190 -7.19 7.20 0.53
N VAL A 191 -7.24 7.57 -0.75
CA VAL A 191 -6.97 8.96 -1.16
C VAL A 191 -8.06 9.90 -0.65
N ARG A 192 -9.34 9.49 -0.71
CA ARG A 192 -10.44 10.29 -0.15
C ARG A 192 -10.23 10.55 1.35
N GLN A 193 -9.88 9.53 2.14
CA GLN A 193 -9.61 9.72 3.58
C GLN A 193 -8.46 10.68 3.81
N ALA A 194 -7.34 10.50 3.12
CA ALA A 194 -6.19 11.38 3.25
C ALA A 194 -6.53 12.85 2.86
N LEU A 195 -7.40 13.05 1.87
CA LEU A 195 -7.84 14.38 1.46
C LEU A 195 -8.82 15.03 2.45
N LEU A 196 -9.64 14.24 3.14
CA LEU A 196 -10.55 14.73 4.18
C LEU A 196 -9.82 15.15 5.45
N ASP A 197 -8.64 14.59 5.71
CA ASP A 197 -7.79 14.93 6.85
C ASP A 197 -7.01 16.24 6.65
N LEU A 198 -7.03 16.81 5.43
CA LEU A 198 -6.36 18.10 5.17
C LEU A 198 -7.07 19.26 5.88
N PRO A 199 -6.30 20.18 6.52
CA PRO A 199 -6.84 21.38 7.13
C PRO A 199 -7.64 22.25 6.13
N ARG A 200 -8.79 22.72 6.52
CA ARG A 200 -9.66 23.58 5.68
C ARG A 200 -8.96 24.86 5.26
N ASP A 201 -8.11 25.40 6.11
CA ASP A 201 -7.35 26.63 5.85
C ASP A 201 -6.49 26.51 4.57
N LEU A 202 -5.93 25.34 4.29
CA LEU A 202 -5.16 25.10 3.05
C LEU A 202 -6.04 25.14 1.80
N ILE A 203 -7.27 24.66 1.93
CA ILE A 203 -8.24 24.67 0.83
C ILE A 203 -8.68 26.10 0.55
N ASP A 204 -8.96 26.86 1.60
CA ASP A 204 -9.42 28.24 1.48
C ASP A 204 -8.29 29.17 1.00
N ALA A 205 -7.06 29.01 1.51
CA ALA A 205 -5.89 29.72 1.01
C ALA A 205 -5.65 29.46 -0.49
N SER A 206 -5.76 28.20 -0.92
CA SER A 206 -5.59 27.85 -2.34
C SER A 206 -6.61 28.52 -3.26
N ARG A 207 -7.83 28.72 -2.76
CA ARG A 207 -8.88 29.46 -3.49
C ARG A 207 -8.59 30.94 -3.59
N LEU A 208 -8.06 31.54 -2.51
CA LEU A 208 -7.61 32.94 -2.51
C LEU A 208 -6.46 33.16 -3.49
N ASP A 209 -5.57 32.17 -3.62
CA ASP A 209 -4.49 32.16 -4.62
C ASP A 209 -5.00 31.92 -6.06
N GLY A 210 -6.30 31.78 -6.28
CA GLY A 210 -6.92 31.58 -7.59
C GLY A 210 -6.71 30.19 -8.18
N LEU A 211 -6.33 29.18 -7.38
CA LEU A 211 -6.14 27.81 -7.87
C LEU A 211 -7.49 27.15 -8.19
N GLY A 212 -7.67 26.71 -9.42
CA GLY A 212 -8.75 25.80 -9.80
C GLY A 212 -8.52 24.38 -9.28
N HIS A 213 -9.49 23.48 -9.50
CA HIS A 213 -9.45 22.10 -9.00
C HIS A 213 -8.16 21.34 -9.34
N LEU A 214 -7.73 21.36 -10.60
CA LEU A 214 -6.48 20.68 -11.02
C LEU A 214 -5.24 21.35 -10.43
N GLY A 215 -5.27 22.69 -10.28
CA GLY A 215 -4.20 23.45 -9.63
C GLY A 215 -4.05 23.04 -8.17
N PHE A 216 -5.16 22.93 -7.43
CA PHE A 216 -5.19 22.45 -6.06
C PHE A 216 -4.67 21.01 -5.96
N ILE A 217 -5.18 20.10 -6.79
CA ILE A 217 -4.74 18.70 -6.79
C ILE A 217 -3.21 18.62 -6.95
N ARG A 218 -2.67 19.30 -7.97
CA ARG A 218 -1.25 19.15 -8.34
C ARG A 218 -0.31 19.87 -7.38
N ARG A 219 -0.67 21.10 -6.91
CA ARG A 219 0.23 21.96 -6.14
C ARG A 219 0.08 21.80 -4.64
N VAL A 220 -1.10 21.41 -4.15
CA VAL A 220 -1.41 21.34 -2.72
C VAL A 220 -1.70 19.92 -2.28
N ALA A 221 -2.74 19.29 -2.82
CA ALA A 221 -3.22 18.00 -2.35
C ALA A 221 -2.20 16.88 -2.58
N MET A 222 -1.74 16.68 -3.83
CA MET A 222 -0.81 15.60 -4.17
C MET A 222 0.49 15.61 -3.35
N PRO A 223 1.18 16.76 -3.14
CA PRO A 223 2.35 16.81 -2.27
C PRO A 223 2.06 16.40 -0.82
N LEU A 224 0.90 16.78 -0.27
CA LEU A 224 0.55 16.49 1.12
C LEU A 224 0.15 15.02 1.32
N VAL A 225 -0.52 14.40 0.35
CA VAL A 225 -0.92 12.98 0.42
C VAL A 225 0.10 12.02 -0.19
N ARG A 226 1.33 12.48 -0.47
CA ARG A 226 2.41 11.62 -1.01
C ARG A 226 2.62 10.32 -0.25
N PRO A 227 2.61 10.28 1.10
CA PRO A 227 2.78 9.01 1.81
C PRO A 227 1.67 8.01 1.48
N THR A 228 0.43 8.46 1.39
CA THR A 228 -0.73 7.62 1.00
C THR A 228 -0.61 7.13 -0.44
N LEU A 229 -0.20 8.01 -1.36
CA LEU A 229 0.05 7.63 -2.76
C LEU A 229 1.20 6.65 -2.89
N GLY A 230 2.27 6.81 -2.09
CA GLY A 230 3.39 5.86 -2.06
C GLY A 230 2.97 4.47 -1.57
N ALA A 231 2.19 4.42 -0.49
CA ALA A 231 1.63 3.17 0.01
C ALA A 231 0.69 2.51 -1.02
N LEU A 232 -0.18 3.28 -1.67
CA LEU A 232 -1.05 2.80 -2.73
C LEU A 232 -0.24 2.30 -3.93
N ALA A 233 0.81 3.01 -4.34
CA ALA A 233 1.68 2.61 -5.44
C ALA A 233 2.33 1.25 -5.18
N LEU A 234 2.89 1.07 -3.98
CA LEU A 234 3.51 -0.20 -3.58
C LEU A 234 2.49 -1.34 -3.56
N PHE A 235 1.32 -1.10 -2.96
CA PHE A 235 0.24 -2.08 -2.90
C PHE A 235 -0.25 -2.47 -4.30
N SER A 236 -0.53 -1.49 -5.16
CA SER A 236 -0.99 -1.70 -6.54
C SER A 236 0.03 -2.46 -7.37
N PHE A 237 1.31 -2.07 -7.27
CA PHE A 237 2.38 -2.75 -7.99
C PHE A 237 2.51 -4.20 -7.57
N LEU A 238 2.59 -4.48 -6.26
CA LEU A 238 2.73 -5.84 -5.74
C LEU A 238 1.50 -6.70 -6.05
N SER A 239 0.30 -6.14 -5.95
CA SER A 239 -0.95 -6.85 -6.27
C SER A 239 -0.99 -7.25 -7.74
N THR A 240 -0.60 -6.36 -8.64
CA THR A 240 -0.57 -6.63 -10.09
C THR A 240 0.57 -7.57 -10.45
N TRP A 241 1.75 -7.39 -9.86
CA TRP A 241 2.92 -8.25 -10.07
C TRP A 241 2.65 -9.71 -9.69
N ASN A 242 1.92 -9.93 -8.60
CA ASN A 242 1.58 -11.26 -8.10
C ASN A 242 0.33 -11.88 -8.75
N GLN A 243 -0.27 -11.23 -9.75
CA GLN A 243 -1.40 -11.79 -10.48
C GLN A 243 -0.99 -13.06 -11.23
N TYR A 244 -1.72 -14.15 -10.98
CA TYR A 244 -1.50 -15.43 -11.64
C TYR A 244 -2.68 -15.86 -12.52
N LEU A 245 -3.90 -15.81 -11.97
CA LEU A 245 -5.09 -16.33 -12.62
C LEU A 245 -5.41 -15.58 -13.93
N TRP A 246 -5.43 -14.23 -13.86
CA TRP A 246 -5.81 -13.39 -14.97
C TRP A 246 -4.86 -13.51 -16.19
N PRO A 247 -3.52 -13.38 -16.02
CA PRO A 247 -2.60 -13.59 -17.12
C PRO A 247 -2.73 -14.96 -17.79
N ARG A 248 -2.98 -16.00 -17.00
CA ARG A 248 -3.15 -17.37 -17.54
C ARG A 248 -4.41 -17.53 -18.39
N LEU A 249 -5.44 -16.70 -18.15
CA LEU A 249 -6.69 -16.76 -18.92
C LEU A 249 -6.64 -15.87 -20.17
N VAL A 250 -5.93 -14.74 -20.09
CA VAL A 250 -5.85 -13.75 -21.19
C VAL A 250 -4.78 -14.09 -22.20
N ILE A 251 -3.67 -14.71 -21.76
CA ILE A 251 -2.53 -15.04 -22.61
C ILE A 251 -2.52 -16.57 -22.82
N SER A 252 -2.72 -16.99 -24.07
CA SER A 252 -2.69 -18.40 -24.53
C SER A 252 -1.38 -18.72 -25.27
#